data_41fa4261ad0e2c4c50df66eb22c6db6b
#
_entry.id   41fa4261ad0e2c4c50df66eb22c6db6b
#
_cell.length_a   1.000
_cell.length_b   1.000
_cell.length_c   1.000
_cell.angle_alpha   90.00
_cell.angle_beta   90.00
_cell.angle_gamma   90.00
#
_symmetry.space_group_name_H-M   'P 1'
#
loop_
_entity.id
_entity.type
_entity.pdbx_description
1 polymer ?
#
loop_
_entity_poly.entity_id
_entity_poly.type
_entity_poly.pdbx_seq_one_letter_code
_entity_poly.pdbx_strand_id
1 'polypeptide(L)'
;MKKIKVGNKLIGDEEPCFIVAEAGANHDGKLSQAKELIDVAAEAGADAVKFQIYSAETLYSKRAPKFSTYKKPPWQLIKEIETPREWIPELKKYCDKKGIIFFATPFDFEAVDELDPYVELFKFASFEIVDLPLIDYIARKGKPTIISTGLANMEEIEDAYLIYTKTGNDKLVFLQCASAYPAPPELMNLRSMKTIKDSFGVITGLSDHTLGIHISVVAVAMGAKVIEKHFTISRKLKGPDHPFALEPDELKEMVKQIRDVEKALGDGKKLGPRPEELENYEKARRSIHAKVNIPKGTKITKDTLIIKRPGYGIKPKFIDVIIGREAKRDIEEDEWIIWEMI
;
A
#
# COMPACT_ATOMS: atom_id res chain seq x y z
N MET A 1 5.70 13.15 -13.07
CA MET A 1 5.43 12.43 -11.81
C MET A 1 6.76 11.90 -11.29
N LYS A 2 7.00 12.00 -9.99
CA LYS A 2 8.27 11.62 -9.38
C LYS A 2 8.39 10.10 -9.31
N LYS A 3 9.49 9.54 -9.78
CA LYS A 3 9.82 8.11 -9.67
C LYS A 3 11.17 7.97 -9.01
N ILE A 4 11.27 7.09 -8.03
CA ILE A 4 12.49 6.81 -7.28
C ILE A 4 12.91 5.37 -7.59
N LYS A 5 14.13 5.20 -8.10
CA LYS A 5 14.70 3.87 -8.39
C LYS A 5 15.34 3.29 -7.12
N VAL A 6 15.01 2.04 -6.82
CA VAL A 6 15.58 1.25 -5.73
C VAL A 6 15.94 -0.14 -6.29
N GLY A 7 17.22 -0.38 -6.50
CA GLY A 7 17.67 -1.60 -7.16
C GLY A 7 17.03 -1.77 -8.53
N ASN A 8 16.28 -2.85 -8.70
CA ASN A 8 15.51 -3.17 -9.92
C ASN A 8 14.05 -2.73 -9.85
N LYS A 9 13.61 -2.06 -8.78
CA LYS A 9 12.25 -1.59 -8.56
C LYS A 9 12.14 -0.07 -8.72
N LEU A 10 10.89 0.40 -8.93
CA LEU A 10 10.54 1.81 -8.96
C LEU A 10 9.46 2.08 -7.90
N ILE A 11 9.60 3.19 -7.19
CA ILE A 11 8.56 3.73 -6.29
C ILE A 11 8.02 5.01 -6.94
N GLY A 12 6.71 5.09 -7.15
CA GLY A 12 6.10 6.23 -7.82
C GLY A 12 4.59 6.10 -7.94
N ASP A 13 3.92 7.19 -8.36
CA ASP A 13 2.46 7.24 -8.40
C ASP A 13 1.83 6.21 -9.37
N GLU A 14 2.52 5.87 -10.45
CA GLU A 14 2.07 4.91 -11.46
C GLU A 14 2.66 3.51 -11.26
N GLU A 15 3.55 3.37 -10.28
CA GLU A 15 4.21 2.10 -10.00
C GLU A 15 3.42 1.29 -8.96
N PRO A 16 3.58 -0.03 -8.94
CA PRO A 16 3.05 -0.86 -7.86
C PRO A 16 3.56 -0.39 -6.49
N CYS A 17 2.77 -0.59 -5.45
CA CYS A 17 3.16 -0.30 -4.09
C CYS A 17 4.39 -1.10 -3.70
N PHE A 18 5.42 -0.43 -3.18
CA PHE A 18 6.64 -1.05 -2.68
C PHE A 18 6.39 -1.59 -1.28
N ILE A 19 6.42 -2.92 -1.12
CA ILE A 19 6.08 -3.60 0.13
C ILE A 19 7.35 -3.96 0.88
N VAL A 20 7.50 -3.39 2.08
CA VAL A 20 8.60 -3.61 3.00
C VAL A 20 8.14 -4.54 4.12
N ALA A 21 8.71 -5.73 4.16
CA ALA A 21 8.58 -6.65 5.29
C ALA A 21 9.59 -6.25 6.37
N GLU A 22 9.12 -5.73 7.51
CA GLU A 22 9.96 -5.29 8.64
C GLU A 22 10.25 -6.45 9.58
N ALA A 23 11.47 -6.96 9.51
CA ALA A 23 11.98 -7.99 10.42
C ALA A 23 12.26 -7.43 11.83
N GLY A 24 12.63 -6.15 11.92
CA GLY A 24 12.93 -5.50 13.19
C GLY A 24 13.95 -6.28 14.02
N ALA A 25 13.62 -6.55 15.28
CA ALA A 25 14.40 -7.37 16.20
C ALA A 25 13.96 -8.85 16.25
N ASN A 26 13.05 -9.28 15.38
CA ASN A 26 12.48 -10.63 15.39
C ASN A 26 13.45 -11.76 15.03
N HIS A 27 14.71 -11.45 14.83
CA HIS A 27 15.79 -12.41 14.69
C HIS A 27 16.28 -13.02 16.04
N ASP A 28 15.87 -12.46 17.19
CA ASP A 28 16.22 -12.95 18.54
C ASP A 28 17.73 -13.20 18.75
N GLY A 29 18.60 -12.38 18.16
CA GLY A 29 20.05 -12.55 18.23
C GLY A 29 20.61 -13.76 17.49
N LYS A 30 19.86 -14.36 16.55
CA LYS A 30 20.27 -15.55 15.78
C LYS A 30 20.30 -15.26 14.29
N LEU A 31 21.47 -15.39 13.67
CA LEU A 31 21.63 -15.21 12.22
C LEU A 31 20.79 -16.21 11.41
N SER A 32 20.60 -17.44 11.90
CA SER A 32 19.75 -18.44 11.25
C SER A 32 18.28 -17.97 11.19
N GLN A 33 17.78 -17.39 12.28
CA GLN A 33 16.40 -16.86 12.34
C GLN A 33 16.26 -15.59 11.47
N ALA A 34 17.30 -14.75 11.41
CA ALA A 34 17.31 -13.61 10.47
C ALA A 34 17.21 -14.07 9.01
N LYS A 35 17.89 -15.18 8.62
CA LYS A 35 17.77 -15.78 7.29
C LYS A 35 16.39 -16.40 7.05
N GLU A 36 15.79 -17.04 8.04
CA GLU A 36 14.44 -17.58 7.95
C GLU A 36 13.40 -16.45 7.75
N LEU A 37 13.57 -15.30 8.43
CA LEU A 37 12.76 -14.11 8.17
C LEU A 37 12.91 -13.63 6.71
N ILE A 38 14.11 -13.63 6.15
CA ILE A 38 14.32 -13.28 4.74
C ILE A 38 13.58 -14.26 3.82
N ASP A 39 13.59 -15.56 4.13
CA ASP A 39 12.85 -16.57 3.37
C ASP A 39 11.34 -16.28 3.39
N VAL A 40 10.77 -16.03 4.57
CA VAL A 40 9.35 -15.68 4.74
C VAL A 40 8.99 -14.44 3.93
N ALA A 41 9.79 -13.38 3.99
CA ALA A 41 9.53 -12.14 3.26
C ALA A 41 9.57 -12.35 1.74
N ALA A 42 10.55 -13.10 1.23
CA ALA A 42 10.69 -13.42 -0.19
C ALA A 42 9.54 -14.31 -0.70
N GLU A 43 9.18 -15.35 0.06
CA GLU A 43 8.08 -16.27 -0.27
C GLU A 43 6.69 -15.60 -0.21
N ALA A 44 6.53 -14.61 0.65
CA ALA A 44 5.33 -13.78 0.68
C ALA A 44 5.21 -12.84 -0.53
N GLY A 45 6.31 -12.60 -1.27
CA GLY A 45 6.36 -11.69 -2.42
C GLY A 45 6.53 -10.23 -2.03
N ALA A 46 7.10 -9.93 -0.86
CA ALA A 46 7.52 -8.59 -0.49
C ALA A 46 8.63 -8.08 -1.42
N ASP A 47 8.70 -6.77 -1.64
CA ASP A 47 9.73 -6.15 -2.49
C ASP A 47 11.05 -6.02 -1.75
N ALA A 48 11.00 -5.82 -0.44
CA ALA A 48 12.17 -5.66 0.41
C ALA A 48 11.96 -6.24 1.81
N VAL A 49 13.05 -6.66 2.43
CA VAL A 49 13.11 -6.99 3.86
C VAL A 49 13.97 -5.96 4.58
N LYS A 50 13.51 -5.49 5.75
CA LYS A 50 14.20 -4.45 6.52
C LYS A 50 14.61 -4.96 7.89
N PHE A 51 15.82 -4.57 8.30
CA PHE A 51 16.37 -4.77 9.65
C PHE A 51 16.63 -3.43 10.33
N GLN A 52 17.06 -3.45 11.58
CA GLN A 52 17.40 -2.27 12.36
C GLN A 52 18.82 -2.39 12.88
N ILE A 53 19.67 -1.38 12.62
CA ILE A 53 21.08 -1.36 13.01
C ILE A 53 21.25 -0.25 14.03
N TYR A 54 21.00 -0.59 15.29
CA TYR A 54 21.21 0.28 16.45
C TYR A 54 22.24 -0.32 17.40
N SER A 55 22.80 0.54 18.26
CA SER A 55 23.58 0.16 19.43
C SER A 55 22.97 0.79 20.67
N ALA A 56 22.86 0.03 21.75
CA ALA A 56 22.36 0.56 23.01
C ALA A 56 23.17 1.76 23.50
N GLU A 57 24.48 1.76 23.21
CA GLU A 57 25.41 2.82 23.64
C GLU A 57 25.13 4.17 22.94
N THR A 58 24.67 4.13 21.68
CA THR A 58 24.36 5.35 20.90
C THR A 58 22.88 5.73 20.95
N LEU A 59 21.98 4.75 21.20
CA LEU A 59 20.54 4.98 21.12
C LEU A 59 19.93 5.45 22.44
N TYR A 60 20.32 4.87 23.60
CA TYR A 60 19.69 5.19 24.88
C TYR A 60 20.71 5.53 25.97
N SER A 61 20.42 6.59 26.73
CA SER A 61 21.11 6.85 27.97
C SER A 61 20.89 5.71 29.00
N LYS A 62 21.93 5.27 29.65
CA LYS A 62 21.84 4.29 30.79
C LYS A 62 20.96 4.81 31.94
N ARG A 63 20.70 6.13 31.97
CA ARG A 63 19.82 6.80 32.94
C ARG A 63 18.38 6.96 32.45
N ALA A 64 18.07 6.50 31.23
CA ALA A 64 16.71 6.61 30.68
C ALA A 64 15.70 5.92 31.59
N PRO A 65 14.56 6.56 31.90
CA PRO A 65 13.53 5.95 32.71
C PRO A 65 12.93 4.74 32.00
N LYS A 66 12.48 3.77 32.80
CA LYS A 66 11.78 2.62 32.27
C LYS A 66 10.39 3.01 31.77
N PHE A 67 10.02 2.57 30.56
CA PHE A 67 8.65 2.69 30.08
C PHE A 67 7.69 1.78 30.88
N SER A 68 6.45 2.22 31.05
CA SER A 68 5.42 1.44 31.76
C SER A 68 5.15 0.07 31.13
N THR A 69 5.32 -0.04 29.84
CA THR A 69 5.06 -1.25 29.03
C THR A 69 6.21 -2.26 29.05
N TYR A 70 7.43 -1.86 29.44
CA TYR A 70 8.60 -2.74 29.42
C TYR A 70 9.02 -3.19 30.83
N LYS A 71 9.48 -4.43 30.94
CA LYS A 71 9.98 -4.99 32.21
C LYS A 71 11.37 -4.46 32.58
N LYS A 72 12.20 -4.08 31.57
CA LYS A 72 13.58 -3.63 31.71
C LYS A 72 13.72 -2.16 31.29
N PRO A 73 14.77 -1.44 31.76
CA PRO A 73 15.14 -0.15 31.19
C PRO A 73 15.44 -0.27 29.70
N PRO A 74 15.15 0.80 28.89
CA PRO A 74 15.29 0.72 27.44
C PRO A 74 16.72 0.37 26.99
N TRP A 75 17.76 0.91 27.62
CA TRP A 75 19.14 0.57 27.29
C TRP A 75 19.43 -0.93 27.40
N GLN A 76 18.94 -1.59 28.45
CA GLN A 76 19.15 -3.04 28.65
C GLN A 76 18.35 -3.85 27.61
N LEU A 77 17.11 -3.44 27.32
CA LEU A 77 16.30 -4.11 26.33
C LEU A 77 16.96 -4.05 24.95
N ILE A 78 17.39 -2.85 24.53
CA ILE A 78 18.05 -2.65 23.25
C ILE A 78 19.32 -3.48 23.15
N LYS A 79 20.14 -3.52 24.23
CA LYS A 79 21.38 -4.34 24.25
C LYS A 79 21.15 -5.82 24.00
N GLU A 80 19.99 -6.34 24.38
CA GLU A 80 19.63 -7.75 24.19
C GLU A 80 19.16 -8.08 22.77
N ILE A 81 18.68 -7.07 22.04
CA ILE A 81 18.08 -7.25 20.72
C ILE A 81 18.81 -6.54 19.57
N GLU A 82 20.01 -6.03 19.84
CA GLU A 82 20.89 -5.47 18.80
C GLU A 82 21.08 -6.47 17.65
N THR A 83 21.02 -5.99 16.42
CA THR A 83 21.49 -6.75 15.27
C THR A 83 22.99 -6.62 15.19
N PRO A 84 23.77 -7.72 15.30
CA PRO A 84 25.21 -7.66 15.13
C PRO A 84 25.60 -7.09 13.77
N ARG A 85 26.40 -6.02 13.76
CA ARG A 85 26.74 -5.29 12.53
C ARG A 85 27.54 -6.12 11.54
N GLU A 86 28.32 -7.09 12.02
CA GLU A 86 29.04 -8.07 11.22
C GLU A 86 28.10 -8.97 10.38
N TRP A 87 26.81 -9.00 10.64
CA TRP A 87 25.85 -9.75 9.83
C TRP A 87 25.46 -9.02 8.54
N ILE A 88 25.69 -7.73 8.42
CA ILE A 88 25.25 -6.90 7.27
C ILE A 88 25.65 -7.53 5.92
N PRO A 89 26.94 -7.89 5.68
CA PRO A 89 27.35 -8.49 4.41
C PRO A 89 26.67 -9.84 4.14
N GLU A 90 26.48 -10.63 5.19
CA GLU A 90 25.88 -11.97 5.11
C GLU A 90 24.38 -11.88 4.80
N LEU A 91 23.64 -10.95 5.47
CA LEU A 91 22.23 -10.70 5.22
C LEU A 91 22.02 -10.17 3.80
N LYS A 92 22.84 -9.21 3.35
CA LYS A 92 22.79 -8.70 1.97
C LYS A 92 22.99 -9.83 0.97
N LYS A 93 24.04 -10.64 1.13
CA LYS A 93 24.32 -11.78 0.24
C LYS A 93 23.16 -12.78 0.22
N TYR A 94 22.53 -13.02 1.36
CA TYR A 94 21.40 -13.94 1.44
C TYR A 94 20.16 -13.39 0.76
N CYS A 95 19.87 -12.10 0.94
CA CYS A 95 18.76 -11.41 0.25
C CYS A 95 18.97 -11.42 -1.28
N ASP A 96 20.19 -11.18 -1.76
CA ASP A 96 20.49 -11.26 -3.20
C ASP A 96 20.23 -12.65 -3.77
N LYS A 97 20.60 -13.70 -3.03
CA LYS A 97 20.30 -15.09 -3.41
C LYS A 97 18.79 -15.36 -3.50
N LYS A 98 18.00 -14.72 -2.64
CA LYS A 98 16.52 -14.86 -2.61
C LYS A 98 15.79 -13.90 -3.55
N GLY A 99 16.51 -12.95 -4.15
CA GLY A 99 15.93 -11.98 -5.08
C GLY A 99 15.08 -10.89 -4.41
N ILE A 100 15.30 -10.64 -3.12
CA ILE A 100 14.62 -9.60 -2.33
C ILE A 100 15.60 -8.48 -1.97
N ILE A 101 15.12 -7.23 -1.95
CA ILE A 101 15.96 -6.08 -1.60
C ILE A 101 16.25 -6.08 -0.10
N PHE A 102 17.54 -5.99 0.25
CA PHE A 102 18.01 -5.80 1.64
C PHE A 102 18.17 -4.31 1.92
N PHE A 103 17.65 -3.84 3.04
CA PHE A 103 18.03 -2.56 3.63
C PHE A 103 17.77 -2.54 5.13
N ALA A 104 18.19 -1.45 5.79
CA ALA A 104 18.03 -1.34 7.22
C ALA A 104 17.84 0.14 7.64
N THR A 105 17.38 0.31 8.88
CA THR A 105 17.37 1.60 9.57
C THR A 105 18.69 1.75 10.33
N PRO A 106 19.57 2.69 9.98
CA PRO A 106 20.69 3.10 10.83
C PRO A 106 20.18 4.05 11.93
N PHE A 107 20.77 3.96 13.12
CA PHE A 107 20.46 4.83 14.25
C PHE A 107 21.64 5.69 14.70
N ASP A 108 22.78 5.59 14.03
CA ASP A 108 23.96 6.41 14.24
C ASP A 108 24.79 6.53 12.96
N PHE A 109 25.78 7.44 12.95
CA PHE A 109 26.62 7.73 11.78
C PHE A 109 27.43 6.51 11.34
N GLU A 110 27.95 5.73 12.29
CA GLU A 110 28.74 4.54 12.03
C GLU A 110 27.87 3.47 11.32
N ALA A 111 26.63 3.26 11.78
CA ALA A 111 25.68 2.38 11.14
C ALA A 111 25.34 2.81 9.70
N VAL A 112 25.28 4.11 9.43
CA VAL A 112 25.11 4.63 8.06
C VAL A 112 26.29 4.23 7.19
N ASP A 113 27.52 4.41 7.66
CA ASP A 113 28.73 4.10 6.89
C ASP A 113 28.88 2.59 6.65
N GLU A 114 28.56 1.77 7.64
CA GLU A 114 28.61 0.31 7.53
C GLU A 114 27.54 -0.24 6.57
N LEU A 115 26.35 0.38 6.54
CA LEU A 115 25.27 -0.02 5.64
C LEU A 115 25.46 0.48 4.20
N ASP A 116 26.08 1.64 4.02
CA ASP A 116 26.17 2.31 2.71
C ASP A 116 26.65 1.40 1.57
N PRO A 117 27.69 0.55 1.70
CA PRO A 117 28.12 -0.33 0.62
C PRO A 117 27.09 -1.43 0.25
N TYR A 118 26.14 -1.72 1.12
CA TYR A 118 25.27 -2.90 1.01
C TYR A 118 23.81 -2.60 0.71
N VAL A 119 23.36 -1.33 0.80
CA VAL A 119 21.96 -0.96 0.64
C VAL A 119 21.72 -0.07 -0.57
N GLU A 120 20.54 -0.21 -1.19
CA GLU A 120 20.09 0.65 -2.29
C GLU A 120 19.28 1.84 -1.81
N LEU A 121 18.81 1.81 -0.57
CA LEU A 121 18.06 2.87 0.09
C LEU A 121 18.29 2.80 1.60
N PHE A 122 17.99 3.91 2.28
CA PHE A 122 17.99 3.99 3.74
C PHE A 122 16.57 4.11 4.29
N LYS A 123 16.36 3.67 5.53
CA LYS A 123 15.18 3.94 6.33
C LYS A 123 15.54 4.84 7.49
N PHE A 124 14.65 5.77 7.83
CA PHE A 124 14.73 6.61 9.00
C PHE A 124 13.48 6.41 9.86
N ALA A 125 13.65 6.05 11.13
CA ALA A 125 12.53 5.73 11.99
C ALA A 125 11.85 6.99 12.55
N SER A 126 10.61 6.83 13.04
CA SER A 126 9.80 7.96 13.50
C SER A 126 10.39 8.70 14.68
N PHE A 127 11.00 7.98 15.62
CA PHE A 127 11.57 8.58 16.83
C PHE A 127 12.77 9.46 16.55
N GLU A 128 13.47 9.21 15.47
CA GLU A 128 14.70 9.89 15.05
C GLU A 128 14.44 11.09 14.14
N ILE A 129 13.19 11.41 13.76
CA ILE A 129 12.88 12.49 12.79
C ILE A 129 13.42 13.84 13.23
N VAL A 130 13.64 14.03 14.53
CA VAL A 130 14.23 15.22 15.12
C VAL A 130 15.77 15.24 15.08
N ASP A 131 16.42 14.13 14.70
CA ASP A 131 17.88 14.08 14.52
C ASP A 131 18.27 14.59 13.13
N LEU A 132 18.12 15.89 12.95
CA LEU A 132 18.42 16.57 11.68
C LEU A 132 19.87 16.37 11.21
N PRO A 133 20.91 16.33 12.11
CA PRO A 133 22.27 15.98 11.69
C PRO A 133 22.39 14.61 11.04
N LEU A 134 21.72 13.59 11.55
CA LEU A 134 21.75 12.24 10.98
C LEU A 134 20.96 12.19 9.64
N ILE A 135 19.86 12.95 9.53
CA ILE A 135 19.13 13.11 8.27
C ILE A 135 20.01 13.73 7.18
N ASP A 136 20.70 14.84 7.49
CA ASP A 136 21.65 15.48 6.56
C ASP A 136 22.74 14.50 6.10
N TYR A 137 23.27 13.75 7.04
CA TYR A 137 24.34 12.77 6.76
C TYR A 137 23.89 11.67 5.80
N ILE A 138 22.72 11.08 6.06
CA ILE A 138 22.11 10.06 5.19
C ILE A 138 21.80 10.66 3.81
N ALA A 139 21.23 11.86 3.76
CA ALA A 139 20.87 12.51 2.50
C ALA A 139 22.09 12.73 1.59
N ARG A 140 23.26 13.06 2.17
CA ARG A 140 24.53 13.22 1.43
C ARG A 140 25.07 11.94 0.82
N LYS A 141 24.63 10.75 1.25
CA LYS A 141 24.96 9.48 0.57
C LYS A 141 24.31 9.41 -0.82
N GLY A 142 23.35 10.28 -1.15
CA GLY A 142 22.73 10.39 -2.47
C GLY A 142 21.79 9.23 -2.82
N LYS A 143 21.51 8.33 -1.87
CA LYS A 143 20.56 7.22 -2.03
C LYS A 143 19.15 7.64 -1.67
N PRO A 144 18.11 6.93 -2.16
CA PRO A 144 16.75 7.08 -1.68
C PRO A 144 16.64 6.90 -0.18
N THR A 145 15.74 7.66 0.45
CA THR A 145 15.47 7.51 1.88
C THR A 145 13.97 7.49 2.14
N ILE A 146 13.53 6.56 2.97
CA ILE A 146 12.17 6.46 3.47
C ILE A 146 12.18 6.94 4.93
N ILE A 147 11.45 8.00 5.25
CA ILE A 147 11.34 8.55 6.61
C ILE A 147 9.92 8.33 7.13
N SER A 148 9.79 7.69 8.29
CA SER A 148 8.51 7.58 9.00
C SER A 148 8.27 8.82 9.86
N THR A 149 7.00 9.26 9.93
CA THR A 149 6.59 10.53 10.55
C THR A 149 5.73 10.36 11.81
N GLY A 150 5.77 9.17 12.43
CA GLY A 150 5.06 8.93 13.68
C GLY A 150 5.54 9.88 14.78
N LEU A 151 4.62 10.35 15.64
CA LEU A 151 4.81 11.35 16.68
C LEU A 151 5.07 12.78 16.16
N ALA A 152 5.54 12.96 14.94
CA ALA A 152 5.92 14.27 14.41
C ALA A 152 4.69 15.12 14.07
N ASN A 153 4.81 16.41 14.31
CA ASN A 153 3.93 17.44 13.78
C ASN A 153 4.42 17.90 12.39
N MET A 154 3.67 18.81 11.73
CA MET A 154 4.03 19.26 10.37
C MET A 154 5.32 20.10 10.33
N GLU A 155 5.66 20.81 11.41
CA GLU A 155 6.89 21.59 11.53
C GLU A 155 8.12 20.66 11.56
N GLU A 156 8.09 19.62 12.36
CA GLU A 156 9.16 18.61 12.43
C GLU A 156 9.33 17.84 11.10
N ILE A 157 8.24 17.59 10.38
CA ILE A 157 8.29 16.98 9.04
C ILE A 157 8.91 17.96 8.04
N GLU A 158 8.57 19.24 8.12
CA GLU A 158 9.15 20.30 7.28
C GLU A 158 10.64 20.45 7.52
N ASP A 159 11.09 20.45 8.79
CA ASP A 159 12.50 20.50 9.14
C ASP A 159 13.27 19.31 8.52
N ALA A 160 12.74 18.12 8.65
CA ALA A 160 13.33 16.93 8.04
C ALA A 160 13.36 17.02 6.49
N TYR A 161 12.30 17.54 5.88
CA TYR A 161 12.22 17.77 4.44
C TYR A 161 13.26 18.78 3.95
N LEU A 162 13.34 19.92 4.62
CA LEU A 162 14.24 21.01 4.25
C LEU A 162 15.72 20.60 4.39
N ILE A 163 16.09 19.96 5.50
CA ILE A 163 17.47 19.52 5.71
C ILE A 163 17.87 18.44 4.70
N TYR A 164 16.96 17.51 4.38
CA TYR A 164 17.20 16.48 3.39
C TYR A 164 17.39 17.05 1.98
N THR A 165 16.47 17.89 1.53
CA THR A 165 16.48 18.44 0.16
C THR A 165 17.57 19.49 -0.06
N LYS A 166 18.02 20.18 1.00
CA LYS A 166 19.16 21.10 0.96
C LYS A 166 20.46 20.44 0.47
N THR A 167 20.59 19.13 0.61
CA THR A 167 21.76 18.37 0.12
C THR A 167 21.75 18.18 -1.41
N GLY A 168 20.66 18.51 -2.09
CA GLY A 168 20.43 18.23 -3.51
C GLY A 168 19.84 16.84 -3.77
N ASN A 169 19.65 16.04 -2.73
CA ASN A 169 18.96 14.74 -2.84
C ASN A 169 17.44 14.96 -2.74
N ASP A 170 16.70 14.55 -3.75
CA ASP A 170 15.24 14.68 -3.80
C ASP A 170 14.52 13.33 -3.72
N LYS A 171 15.26 12.22 -3.50
CA LYS A 171 14.74 10.84 -3.50
C LYS A 171 14.18 10.48 -2.12
N LEU A 172 13.14 11.22 -1.71
CA LEU A 172 12.53 11.13 -0.38
C LEU A 172 11.11 10.57 -0.45
N VAL A 173 10.80 9.65 0.45
CA VAL A 173 9.46 9.12 0.71
C VAL A 173 9.13 9.36 2.18
N PHE A 174 7.94 9.90 2.47
CA PHE A 174 7.42 9.96 3.84
C PHE A 174 6.37 8.88 4.08
N LEU A 175 6.45 8.23 5.24
CA LEU A 175 5.42 7.28 5.68
C LEU A 175 4.62 7.89 6.83
N GLN A 176 3.31 8.00 6.65
CA GLN A 176 2.41 8.15 7.79
C GLN A 176 2.63 6.97 8.73
N CYS A 177 2.59 7.24 10.04
CA CYS A 177 2.84 6.23 11.05
C CYS A 177 2.16 6.60 12.37
N ALA A 178 1.74 5.60 13.13
CA ALA A 178 1.38 5.75 14.54
C ALA A 178 2.35 4.91 15.37
N SER A 179 3.14 5.57 16.25
CA SER A 179 4.18 4.93 17.06
C SER A 179 3.60 4.34 18.35
N ALA A 180 2.63 3.44 18.20
CA ALA A 180 2.07 2.58 19.24
C ALA A 180 2.16 1.11 18.77
N TYR A 181 2.47 0.17 19.65
CA TYR A 181 2.79 -1.22 19.32
C TYR A 181 2.00 -2.21 20.19
N PRO A 182 0.83 -2.77 19.73
CA PRO A 182 0.16 -2.44 18.48
C PRO A 182 -0.53 -1.07 18.49
N ALA A 183 -0.70 -0.47 17.33
CA ALA A 183 -1.46 0.76 17.19
C ALA A 183 -2.96 0.45 17.06
N PRO A 184 -3.84 1.10 17.83
CA PRO A 184 -5.27 1.02 17.57
C PRO A 184 -5.60 1.79 16.27
N PRO A 185 -6.59 1.33 15.48
CA PRO A 185 -6.92 1.92 14.17
C PRO A 185 -7.21 3.42 14.21
N GLU A 186 -7.77 3.92 15.31
CA GLU A 186 -8.13 5.33 15.51
C GLU A 186 -6.93 6.27 15.46
N LEU A 187 -5.72 5.77 15.79
CA LEU A 187 -4.49 6.56 15.77
C LEU A 187 -3.86 6.66 14.37
N MET A 188 -4.27 5.81 13.43
CA MET A 188 -3.57 5.70 12.14
C MET A 188 -3.71 6.92 11.24
N ASN A 189 -4.83 7.65 11.32
CA ASN A 189 -5.07 8.89 10.56
C ASN A 189 -4.58 8.81 9.10
N LEU A 190 -5.04 7.84 8.34
CA LEU A 190 -4.58 7.57 6.98
C LEU A 190 -4.69 8.77 6.04
N ARG A 191 -5.60 9.71 6.32
CA ARG A 191 -5.74 10.95 5.53
C ARG A 191 -4.52 11.85 5.59
N SER A 192 -3.67 11.72 6.63
CA SER A 192 -2.41 12.47 6.74
C SER A 192 -1.43 12.16 5.61
N MET A 193 -1.50 10.98 4.99
CA MET A 193 -0.70 10.68 3.79
C MET A 193 -0.92 11.71 2.69
N LYS A 194 -2.19 12.07 2.45
CA LYS A 194 -2.53 13.09 1.46
C LYS A 194 -2.05 14.47 1.89
N THR A 195 -2.21 14.83 3.16
CA THR A 195 -1.73 16.11 3.70
C THR A 195 -0.23 16.25 3.50
N ILE A 196 0.56 15.24 3.85
CA ILE A 196 2.03 15.23 3.66
C ILE A 196 2.38 15.31 2.17
N LYS A 197 1.72 14.53 1.33
CA LYS A 197 1.93 14.56 -0.12
C LYS A 197 1.68 15.93 -0.72
N ASP A 198 0.56 16.55 -0.38
CA ASP A 198 0.16 17.85 -0.92
C ASP A 198 1.07 18.99 -0.41
N SER A 199 1.56 18.89 0.83
CA SER A 199 2.42 19.92 1.43
C SER A 199 3.84 19.90 0.87
N PHE A 200 4.42 18.72 0.63
CA PHE A 200 5.84 18.60 0.30
C PHE A 200 6.10 18.07 -1.14
N GLY A 201 5.08 17.65 -1.88
CA GLY A 201 5.24 17.12 -3.22
C GLY A 201 6.06 15.81 -3.27
N VAL A 202 6.07 15.04 -2.19
CA VAL A 202 6.81 13.77 -2.05
C VAL A 202 5.92 12.56 -2.27
N ILE A 203 6.53 11.42 -2.52
CA ILE A 203 5.84 10.13 -2.49
C ILE A 203 5.51 9.81 -1.03
N THR A 204 4.31 9.29 -0.78
CA THR A 204 3.86 8.91 0.56
C THR A 204 3.43 7.45 0.65
N GLY A 205 3.49 6.93 1.86
CA GLY A 205 3.08 5.57 2.20
C GLY A 205 2.68 5.44 3.67
N LEU A 206 2.64 4.22 4.16
CA LEU A 206 2.26 3.89 5.52
C LEU A 206 3.27 2.97 6.17
N SER A 207 3.70 3.28 7.39
CA SER A 207 4.31 2.35 8.34
C SER A 207 3.22 1.90 9.32
N ASP A 208 2.82 0.62 9.21
CA ASP A 208 1.60 0.11 9.84
C ASP A 208 1.91 -0.79 11.03
N HIS A 209 1.55 -0.34 12.23
CA HIS A 209 1.68 -1.08 13.49
C HIS A 209 0.35 -1.62 14.02
N THR A 210 -0.73 -1.58 13.24
CA THR A 210 -2.02 -2.15 13.63
C THR A 210 -1.99 -3.67 13.56
N LEU A 211 -2.92 -4.34 14.24
CA LEU A 211 -3.13 -5.77 14.07
C LEU A 211 -3.80 -6.09 12.73
N GLY A 212 -3.45 -7.23 12.14
CA GLY A 212 -4.02 -7.67 10.86
C GLY A 212 -3.49 -6.88 9.67
N ILE A 213 -4.16 -7.03 8.52
CA ILE A 213 -3.67 -6.57 7.21
C ILE A 213 -4.52 -5.46 6.58
N HIS A 214 -5.74 -5.26 7.07
CA HIS A 214 -6.76 -4.44 6.41
C HIS A 214 -6.39 -2.96 6.31
N ILE A 215 -5.68 -2.40 7.29
CA ILE A 215 -5.25 -1.00 7.27
C ILE A 215 -4.21 -0.77 6.18
N SER A 216 -3.23 -1.67 6.03
CA SER A 216 -2.26 -1.63 4.93
C SER A 216 -2.93 -1.67 3.55
N VAL A 217 -3.91 -2.55 3.36
CA VAL A 217 -4.68 -2.69 2.10
C VAL A 217 -5.48 -1.42 1.79
N VAL A 218 -6.16 -0.86 2.80
CA VAL A 218 -6.89 0.40 2.66
C VAL A 218 -5.96 1.57 2.35
N ALA A 219 -4.78 1.63 2.97
CA ALA A 219 -3.80 2.69 2.70
C ALA A 219 -3.37 2.70 1.22
N VAL A 220 -3.18 1.52 0.61
CA VAL A 220 -2.88 1.42 -0.83
C VAL A 220 -4.05 1.93 -1.68
N ALA A 221 -5.29 1.58 -1.34
CA ALA A 221 -6.47 2.12 -2.01
C ALA A 221 -6.56 3.65 -1.88
N MET A 222 -6.03 4.23 -0.80
CA MET A 222 -5.93 5.67 -0.57
C MET A 222 -4.69 6.33 -1.21
N GLY A 223 -3.85 5.57 -1.91
CA GLY A 223 -2.71 6.08 -2.67
C GLY A 223 -1.35 5.91 -2.01
N ALA A 224 -1.23 5.09 -0.96
CA ALA A 224 0.08 4.72 -0.41
C ALA A 224 0.92 4.01 -1.49
N LYS A 225 2.17 4.43 -1.64
CA LYS A 225 3.14 3.87 -2.59
C LYS A 225 4.24 3.06 -1.92
N VAL A 226 4.28 3.08 -0.62
CA VAL A 226 5.12 2.21 0.22
C VAL A 226 4.27 1.74 1.40
N ILE A 227 4.33 0.45 1.68
CA ILE A 227 3.80 -0.15 2.92
C ILE A 227 4.95 -0.79 3.66
N GLU A 228 5.11 -0.44 4.93
CA GLU A 228 6.02 -1.10 5.86
C GLU A 228 5.21 -1.77 6.97
N LYS A 229 5.47 -3.06 7.21
CA LYS A 229 4.72 -3.84 8.21
C LYS A 229 5.63 -4.85 8.89
N HIS A 230 5.58 -4.90 10.24
CA HIS A 230 6.30 -5.92 11.01
C HIS A 230 5.76 -7.32 10.73
N PHE A 231 6.68 -8.26 10.61
CA PHE A 231 6.37 -9.67 10.46
C PHE A 231 7.29 -10.55 11.32
N THR A 232 6.88 -11.77 11.52
CA THR A 232 7.59 -12.76 12.33
C THR A 232 7.42 -14.15 11.74
N ILE A 233 8.23 -15.10 12.20
CA ILE A 233 8.04 -16.53 11.93
C ILE A 233 6.88 -17.07 12.79
N SER A 234 6.78 -16.61 14.05
CA SER A 234 5.67 -16.96 14.93
C SER A 234 5.53 -15.95 16.07
N ARG A 235 4.29 -15.53 16.33
CA ARG A 235 3.95 -14.67 17.48
C ARG A 235 4.21 -15.31 18.86
N LYS A 236 4.50 -16.62 18.90
CA LYS A 236 4.85 -17.34 20.13
C LYS A 236 6.31 -17.16 20.54
N LEU A 237 7.14 -16.59 19.70
CA LEU A 237 8.55 -16.31 19.98
C LEU A 237 8.69 -15.18 21.01
N LYS A 238 9.89 -15.11 21.63
CA LYS A 238 10.16 -14.19 22.74
C LYS A 238 10.88 -12.94 22.19
N GLY A 239 10.19 -11.89 22.00
CA GLY A 239 10.75 -10.60 21.56
C GLY A 239 9.69 -9.52 21.65
N PRO A 240 10.05 -8.25 21.63
CA PRO A 240 9.08 -7.16 21.79
C PRO A 240 8.14 -7.03 20.59
N ASP A 241 8.58 -7.38 19.37
CA ASP A 241 7.86 -7.12 18.13
C ASP A 241 7.00 -8.32 17.69
N HIS A 242 7.32 -9.55 18.11
CA HIS A 242 6.57 -10.75 17.71
C HIS A 242 5.06 -10.67 18.00
N PRO A 243 4.59 -10.16 19.15
CA PRO A 243 3.17 -10.27 19.52
C PRO A 243 2.21 -9.55 18.58
N PHE A 244 2.64 -8.48 17.89
CA PHE A 244 1.79 -7.70 16.98
C PHE A 244 2.15 -7.89 15.49
N ALA A 245 3.25 -8.59 15.21
CA ALA A 245 3.75 -8.82 13.86
C ALA A 245 2.87 -9.81 13.08
N LEU A 246 2.87 -9.70 11.74
CA LEU A 246 2.21 -10.66 10.87
C LEU A 246 2.94 -12.00 10.85
N GLU A 247 2.21 -13.10 10.94
CA GLU A 247 2.75 -14.44 10.66
C GLU A 247 2.87 -14.67 9.13
N PRO A 248 3.62 -15.71 8.67
CA PRO A 248 3.96 -15.87 7.26
C PRO A 248 2.75 -15.85 6.30
N ASP A 249 1.68 -16.57 6.64
CA ASP A 249 0.47 -16.63 5.82
C ASP A 249 -0.26 -15.28 5.77
N GLU A 250 -0.24 -14.52 6.87
CA GLU A 250 -0.84 -13.18 6.94
C GLU A 250 -0.05 -12.18 6.09
N LEU A 251 1.30 -12.25 6.10
CA LEU A 251 2.14 -11.41 5.25
C LEU A 251 1.87 -11.71 3.77
N LYS A 252 1.82 -12.98 3.40
CA LYS A 252 1.50 -13.41 2.03
C LYS A 252 0.11 -12.97 1.58
N GLU A 253 -0.87 -13.09 2.45
CA GLU A 253 -2.23 -12.62 2.15
C GLU A 253 -2.30 -11.09 2.02
N MET A 254 -1.57 -10.34 2.85
CA MET A 254 -1.46 -8.87 2.72
C MET A 254 -0.90 -8.47 1.36
N VAL A 255 0.22 -9.09 0.95
CA VAL A 255 0.84 -8.82 -0.36
C VAL A 255 -0.16 -9.11 -1.48
N LYS A 256 -0.82 -10.28 -1.45
CA LYS A 256 -1.83 -10.67 -2.44
C LYS A 256 -2.97 -9.65 -2.52
N GLN A 257 -3.56 -9.27 -1.37
CA GLN A 257 -4.67 -8.32 -1.34
C GLN A 257 -4.24 -6.93 -1.85
N ILE A 258 -3.03 -6.47 -1.53
CA ILE A 258 -2.49 -5.23 -2.08
C ILE A 258 -2.43 -5.30 -3.60
N ARG A 259 -1.89 -6.39 -4.19
CA ARG A 259 -1.80 -6.57 -5.64
C ARG A 259 -3.18 -6.67 -6.32
N ASP A 260 -4.16 -7.25 -5.64
CA ASP A 260 -5.53 -7.31 -6.14
C ASP A 260 -6.22 -5.93 -6.10
N VAL A 261 -6.02 -5.15 -5.04
CA VAL A 261 -6.51 -3.76 -4.95
C VAL A 261 -5.90 -2.88 -6.06
N GLU A 262 -4.60 -2.97 -6.32
CA GLU A 262 -3.94 -2.23 -7.39
C GLU A 262 -4.59 -2.48 -8.76
N LYS A 263 -4.92 -3.75 -9.07
CA LYS A 263 -5.65 -4.10 -10.30
C LYS A 263 -7.08 -3.55 -10.30
N ALA A 264 -7.74 -3.59 -9.12
CA ALA A 264 -9.14 -3.17 -8.98
C ALA A 264 -9.32 -1.64 -9.08
N LEU A 265 -8.29 -0.86 -8.74
CA LEU A 265 -8.34 0.61 -8.87
C LEU A 265 -8.56 1.07 -10.31
N GLY A 266 -8.01 0.38 -11.30
CA GLY A 266 -8.20 0.68 -12.71
C GLY A 266 -7.72 2.08 -13.11
N ASP A 267 -8.23 2.56 -14.24
CA ASP A 267 -7.87 3.87 -14.84
C ASP A 267 -8.89 4.99 -14.56
N GLY A 268 -9.91 4.73 -13.75
CA GLY A 268 -10.98 5.68 -13.41
C GLY A 268 -11.97 5.99 -14.54
N LYS A 269 -11.83 5.42 -15.72
CA LYS A 269 -12.71 5.70 -16.86
C LYS A 269 -13.93 4.79 -16.88
N LYS A 270 -15.13 5.36 -17.01
CA LYS A 270 -16.40 4.64 -17.11
C LYS A 270 -16.95 4.68 -18.55
N LEU A 271 -16.26 4.00 -19.46
CA LEU A 271 -16.52 4.06 -20.91
C LEU A 271 -17.59 3.08 -21.41
N GLY A 272 -18.18 2.27 -20.54
CA GLY A 272 -19.18 1.26 -20.91
C GLY A 272 -18.78 -0.13 -20.46
N PRO A 273 -19.41 -1.19 -21.00
CA PRO A 273 -19.09 -2.56 -20.61
C PRO A 273 -17.67 -2.96 -21.03
N ARG A 274 -17.00 -3.71 -20.16
CA ARG A 274 -15.77 -4.42 -20.52
C ARG A 274 -16.11 -5.62 -21.41
N PRO A 275 -15.14 -6.21 -22.14
CA PRO A 275 -15.40 -7.37 -22.98
C PRO A 275 -16.13 -8.51 -22.26
N GLU A 276 -15.76 -8.76 -21.00
CA GLU A 276 -16.34 -9.82 -20.17
C GLU A 276 -17.78 -9.53 -19.74
N GLU A 277 -18.25 -8.29 -19.87
CA GLU A 277 -19.61 -7.85 -19.51
C GLU A 277 -20.53 -7.77 -20.73
N LEU A 278 -20.03 -7.95 -21.96
CA LEU A 278 -20.80 -7.72 -23.21
C LEU A 278 -22.04 -8.61 -23.29
N GLU A 279 -21.92 -9.88 -22.95
CA GLU A 279 -23.08 -10.78 -22.96
C GLU A 279 -24.19 -10.29 -21.99
N ASN A 280 -23.82 -9.87 -20.80
CA ASN A 280 -24.77 -9.31 -19.83
C ASN A 280 -25.32 -7.97 -20.30
N TYR A 281 -24.48 -7.15 -20.95
CA TYR A 281 -24.92 -5.86 -21.51
C TYR A 281 -26.03 -6.06 -22.55
N GLU A 282 -25.93 -7.03 -23.42
CA GLU A 282 -26.90 -7.32 -24.47
C GLU A 282 -28.13 -8.08 -23.95
N LYS A 283 -27.92 -9.17 -23.22
CA LYS A 283 -29.02 -10.07 -22.83
C LYS A 283 -29.73 -9.65 -21.55
N ALA A 284 -29.02 -9.04 -20.58
CA ALA A 284 -29.59 -8.72 -19.28
C ALA A 284 -30.11 -7.29 -19.16
N ARG A 285 -29.81 -6.41 -20.10
CA ARG A 285 -30.41 -5.07 -20.14
C ARG A 285 -31.87 -5.13 -20.58
N ARG A 286 -32.60 -4.05 -20.34
CA ARG A 286 -33.99 -3.91 -20.75
C ARG A 286 -34.10 -3.13 -22.04
N SER A 287 -35.10 -3.49 -22.85
CA SER A 287 -35.57 -2.72 -24.00
C SER A 287 -37.09 -2.64 -23.99
N ILE A 288 -37.67 -1.90 -24.92
CA ILE A 288 -39.12 -1.79 -25.08
C ILE A 288 -39.58 -2.96 -25.94
N HIS A 289 -40.66 -3.61 -25.46
CA HIS A 289 -41.32 -4.76 -26.13
C HIS A 289 -42.78 -4.49 -26.32
N ALA A 290 -43.39 -5.16 -27.24
CA ALA A 290 -44.84 -5.20 -27.38
C ALA A 290 -45.44 -5.97 -26.20
N LYS A 291 -46.39 -5.36 -25.52
CA LYS A 291 -47.17 -5.99 -24.43
C LYS A 291 -48.33 -6.84 -24.97
N VAL A 292 -48.76 -6.52 -26.16
CA VAL A 292 -49.83 -7.17 -26.91
C VAL A 292 -49.46 -7.15 -28.39
N ASN A 293 -50.17 -7.91 -29.23
CA ASN A 293 -50.04 -7.82 -30.68
C ASN A 293 -50.38 -6.40 -31.17
N ILE A 294 -49.55 -5.79 -31.99
CA ILE A 294 -49.73 -4.45 -32.55
C ILE A 294 -49.81 -4.60 -34.08
N PRO A 295 -51.03 -4.51 -34.69
CA PRO A 295 -51.16 -4.62 -36.14
C PRO A 295 -50.49 -3.45 -36.87
N LYS A 296 -50.03 -3.72 -38.10
CA LYS A 296 -49.54 -2.68 -39.03
C LYS A 296 -50.52 -1.55 -39.16
N GLY A 297 -50.05 -0.32 -39.17
CA GLY A 297 -50.87 0.91 -39.25
C GLY A 297 -51.47 1.34 -37.92
N THR A 298 -51.30 0.61 -36.83
CA THR A 298 -51.80 0.95 -35.52
C THR A 298 -50.88 1.92 -34.81
N LYS A 299 -51.45 2.95 -34.18
CA LYS A 299 -50.64 3.86 -33.31
C LYS A 299 -50.23 3.17 -32.03
N ILE A 300 -48.94 3.26 -31.75
CA ILE A 300 -48.35 2.75 -30.50
C ILE A 300 -48.80 3.63 -29.34
N THR A 301 -49.31 3.00 -28.29
CA THR A 301 -49.70 3.66 -27.05
C THR A 301 -48.89 3.13 -25.88
N LYS A 302 -48.97 3.81 -24.73
CA LYS A 302 -48.30 3.36 -23.51
C LYS A 302 -48.78 1.96 -23.07
N ASP A 303 -50.07 1.66 -23.29
CA ASP A 303 -50.67 0.39 -22.89
C ASP A 303 -50.28 -0.79 -23.76
N THR A 304 -49.79 -0.54 -24.99
CA THR A 304 -49.27 -1.57 -25.89
C THR A 304 -47.81 -1.90 -25.66
N LEU A 305 -47.13 -1.23 -24.71
CA LEU A 305 -45.71 -1.35 -24.46
C LEU A 305 -45.39 -1.94 -23.08
N ILE A 306 -44.29 -2.66 -23.00
CA ILE A 306 -43.70 -3.13 -21.75
C ILE A 306 -42.16 -3.03 -21.83
N ILE A 307 -41.54 -2.72 -20.67
CA ILE A 307 -40.08 -2.68 -20.57
C ILE A 307 -39.60 -3.93 -19.88
N LYS A 308 -38.90 -4.79 -20.63
CA LYS A 308 -38.34 -6.05 -20.11
C LYS A 308 -37.02 -6.41 -20.78
N ARG A 309 -36.41 -7.50 -20.38
CA ARG A 309 -35.25 -8.10 -21.03
C ARG A 309 -35.68 -8.94 -22.23
N PRO A 310 -34.83 -9.11 -23.27
CA PRO A 310 -33.42 -8.65 -23.43
C PRO A 310 -33.34 -7.18 -23.90
N GLY A 311 -32.10 -6.68 -24.02
CA GLY A 311 -31.78 -5.30 -24.40
C GLY A 311 -31.62 -5.06 -25.92
N TYR A 312 -32.13 -5.95 -26.77
CA TYR A 312 -31.96 -5.88 -28.22
C TYR A 312 -32.83 -4.83 -28.90
N GLY A 313 -33.91 -4.42 -28.27
CA GLY A 313 -34.83 -3.41 -28.81
C GLY A 313 -34.45 -1.98 -28.44
N ILE A 314 -35.35 -1.06 -28.76
CA ILE A 314 -35.21 0.36 -28.43
C ILE A 314 -35.03 0.55 -26.92
N LYS A 315 -34.06 1.39 -26.52
CA LYS A 315 -33.78 1.68 -25.11
C LYS A 315 -34.96 2.34 -24.42
N PRO A 316 -35.28 1.99 -23.18
CA PRO A 316 -36.43 2.53 -22.45
C PRO A 316 -36.51 4.07 -22.39
N LYS A 317 -35.40 4.77 -22.45
CA LYS A 317 -35.34 6.25 -22.46
C LYS A 317 -36.05 6.89 -23.66
N PHE A 318 -36.36 6.13 -24.69
CA PHE A 318 -37.02 6.61 -25.88
C PHE A 318 -38.52 6.29 -25.89
N ILE A 319 -39.12 5.84 -24.79
CA ILE A 319 -40.53 5.42 -24.74
C ILE A 319 -41.47 6.55 -25.18
N ASP A 320 -41.25 7.78 -24.73
CA ASP A 320 -42.08 8.93 -25.09
C ASP A 320 -41.90 9.35 -26.56
N VAL A 321 -40.79 8.98 -27.18
CA VAL A 321 -40.52 9.25 -28.60
C VAL A 321 -41.25 8.28 -29.51
N ILE A 322 -41.53 7.07 -29.04
CA ILE A 322 -42.21 6.04 -29.84
C ILE A 322 -43.69 6.02 -29.63
N ILE A 323 -44.22 6.53 -28.51
CA ILE A 323 -45.67 6.68 -28.31
C ILE A 323 -46.23 7.62 -29.36
N GLY A 324 -47.34 7.19 -30.02
CA GLY A 324 -47.98 7.94 -31.09
C GLY A 324 -47.44 7.65 -32.50
N ARG A 325 -46.30 6.95 -32.63
CA ARG A 325 -45.83 6.44 -33.94
C ARG A 325 -46.72 5.30 -34.42
N GLU A 326 -46.68 5.05 -35.71
CA GLU A 326 -47.47 4.01 -36.36
C GLU A 326 -46.57 2.79 -36.62
N ALA A 327 -47.10 1.59 -36.33
CA ALA A 327 -46.42 0.33 -36.63
C ALA A 327 -46.33 0.12 -38.16
N LYS A 328 -45.14 -0.02 -38.70
CA LYS A 328 -44.89 -0.24 -40.13
C LYS A 328 -45.13 -1.69 -40.59
N ARG A 329 -45.16 -2.62 -39.65
CA ARG A 329 -45.51 -4.01 -39.82
C ARG A 329 -46.25 -4.52 -38.60
N ASP A 330 -46.79 -5.75 -38.71
CA ASP A 330 -47.32 -6.43 -37.53
C ASP A 330 -46.20 -6.72 -36.56
N ILE A 331 -46.43 -6.44 -35.26
CA ILE A 331 -45.48 -6.69 -34.16
C ILE A 331 -46.18 -7.66 -33.20
N GLU A 332 -45.58 -8.78 -32.96
CA GLU A 332 -46.15 -9.83 -32.08
C GLU A 332 -45.99 -9.45 -30.59
N GLU A 333 -46.89 -9.99 -29.77
CA GLU A 333 -46.73 -9.91 -28.33
C GLU A 333 -45.39 -10.48 -27.92
N ASP A 334 -44.70 -9.82 -26.99
CA ASP A 334 -43.39 -10.18 -26.47
C ASP A 334 -42.19 -9.85 -27.39
N GLU A 335 -42.45 -9.38 -28.62
CA GLU A 335 -41.39 -8.99 -29.54
C GLU A 335 -40.70 -7.69 -29.08
N TRP A 336 -39.35 -7.63 -29.12
CA TRP A 336 -38.61 -6.38 -28.85
C TRP A 336 -38.77 -5.41 -30.02
N ILE A 337 -39.13 -4.17 -29.71
CA ILE A 337 -39.36 -3.14 -30.74
C ILE A 337 -38.06 -2.50 -31.16
N ILE A 338 -37.82 -2.43 -32.46
CA ILE A 338 -36.69 -1.75 -33.09
C ILE A 338 -37.18 -0.58 -33.97
N TRP A 339 -36.28 0.34 -34.30
CA TRP A 339 -36.65 1.58 -35.05
C TRP A 339 -37.27 1.32 -36.42
N GLU A 340 -36.88 0.23 -37.06
CA GLU A 340 -37.39 -0.15 -38.38
C GLU A 340 -38.87 -0.58 -38.36
N MET A 341 -39.37 -0.95 -37.19
CA MET A 341 -40.75 -1.40 -37.03
C MET A 341 -41.78 -0.25 -36.85
N ILE A 342 -41.25 0.96 -36.56
CA ILE A 342 -42.08 2.10 -36.13
C ILE A 342 -41.77 3.40 -36.84
#